data_94fcc9dca0616166bf3274d4c00984fa
#
_entry.id   94fcc9dca0616166bf3274d4c00984fa
#
_cell.length_a   1.000
_cell.length_b   1.000
_cell.length_c   1.000
_cell.angle_alpha   90.00
_cell.angle_beta   90.00
_cell.angle_gamma   90.00
#
_symmetry.space_group_name_H-M   'P 1'
#
loop_
_entity.id
_entity.type
_entity.pdbx_description
1 polymer ?
#
loop_
_entity_poly.entity_id
_entity_poly.type
_entity_poly.pdbx_seq_one_letter_code
_entity_poly.pdbx_strand_id
1 'polypeptide(L)'
;MIEQKIGVTEMNLTEKEFVKFLSKFDEHPFDVKIGDEVSHIGKGEPEFKVIFHEIPSMKELLTSTSIALGEAYMDGKLEIEGDLYHALNMFLGQMGKFSTDKKALKKLIFSSLTKKNQQKEVSSHYDIGNDFYKMWLDETMSYSCGYFKHPEDTLYQAQVQKVERINKKLYLKEGMTLCDIGCGWGYLLIEAAKKYGIRGVGITLSKEQKKEFEERIKENHLESQLEVRLMDYRDLPESGLKFDRVVSVGMLEHVGRDNYELFMKCVKSIMNPGGLFLLHYISALQEHPGDAWVKKYIFPGGVIPSLREIIHIAGDHQF
;
A
#
# COMPACT_ATOMS: atom_id res chain seq x y z
N MET A 1 -15.37 57.79 22.09
CA MET A 1 -15.21 56.34 22.21
C MET A 1 -16.06 55.71 21.12
N ILE A 2 -15.41 55.25 20.07
CA ILE A 2 -16.07 54.50 18.98
C ILE A 2 -15.86 53.01 19.34
N GLU A 3 -16.95 52.39 19.82
CA GLU A 3 -16.98 50.95 19.96
C GLU A 3 -16.92 50.33 18.58
N GLN A 4 -15.78 49.75 18.23
CA GLN A 4 -15.68 48.80 17.13
C GLN A 4 -16.54 47.58 17.52
N LYS A 5 -17.69 47.44 16.95
CA LYS A 5 -18.44 46.19 16.93
C LYS A 5 -17.55 45.18 16.19
N ILE A 6 -16.96 44.26 16.91
CA ILE A 6 -16.37 43.04 16.38
C ILE A 6 -17.57 42.28 15.79
N GLY A 7 -17.75 42.36 14.48
CA GLY A 7 -18.80 41.62 13.77
C GLY A 7 -18.46 40.12 13.89
N VAL A 8 -19.21 39.38 14.65
CA VAL A 8 -19.26 37.91 14.57
C VAL A 8 -19.78 37.62 13.16
N THR A 9 -18.91 37.09 12.31
CA THR A 9 -19.26 36.73 10.93
C THR A 9 -19.98 35.40 10.98
N GLU A 10 -21.33 35.42 11.02
CA GLU A 10 -22.13 34.18 10.95
C GLU A 10 -21.76 33.37 9.73
N MET A 11 -21.69 32.02 9.89
CA MET A 11 -21.46 31.10 8.76
C MET A 11 -22.43 31.38 7.58
N ASN A 12 -21.85 31.47 6.40
CA ASN A 12 -22.61 31.59 5.16
C ASN A 12 -23.36 30.28 4.79
N LEU A 13 -24.17 30.28 3.76
CA LEU A 13 -24.98 29.13 3.36
C LEU A 13 -24.09 27.92 2.98
N THR A 14 -23.01 28.16 2.26
CA THR A 14 -22.06 27.09 1.83
C THR A 14 -21.37 26.43 3.02
N GLU A 15 -20.95 27.21 4.01
CA GLU A 15 -20.35 26.72 5.25
C GLU A 15 -21.35 25.88 6.07
N LYS A 16 -22.60 26.34 6.17
CA LYS A 16 -23.67 25.58 6.83
C LYS A 16 -23.96 24.25 6.14
N GLU A 17 -23.99 24.22 4.81
CA GLU A 17 -24.13 22.98 4.04
C GLU A 17 -22.92 22.03 4.22
N PHE A 18 -21.72 22.58 4.29
CA PHE A 18 -20.50 21.83 4.55
C PHE A 18 -20.49 21.19 5.94
N VAL A 19 -20.83 21.95 7.00
CA VAL A 19 -20.96 21.40 8.37
C VAL A 19 -22.06 20.34 8.42
N LYS A 20 -23.19 20.55 7.73
CA LYS A 20 -24.24 19.53 7.58
C LYS A 20 -23.73 18.28 6.87
N PHE A 21 -22.84 18.39 5.89
CA PHE A 21 -22.21 17.23 5.25
C PHE A 21 -21.31 16.48 6.24
N LEU A 22 -20.52 17.19 7.06
CA LEU A 22 -19.65 16.59 8.05
C LEU A 22 -20.43 15.97 9.23
N SER A 23 -21.60 16.47 9.57
CA SER A 23 -22.42 15.95 10.68
C SER A 23 -22.91 14.52 10.48
N LYS A 24 -22.74 13.93 9.30
CA LYS A 24 -22.99 12.50 9.09
C LYS A 24 -21.90 11.59 9.73
N PHE A 25 -20.73 12.14 10.11
CA PHE A 25 -19.63 11.41 10.76
C PHE A 25 -19.73 11.52 12.29
N ASP A 26 -20.87 11.25 12.85
CA ASP A 26 -21.29 11.54 14.22
C ASP A 26 -21.06 10.38 15.23
N GLU A 27 -20.37 9.33 14.84
CA GLU A 27 -20.09 8.17 15.73
C GLU A 27 -19.11 8.52 16.86
N HIS A 28 -18.24 9.50 16.63
CA HIS A 28 -17.34 10.09 17.62
C HIS A 28 -17.52 11.59 17.65
N PRO A 29 -17.48 12.23 18.85
CA PRO A 29 -17.67 13.67 18.96
C PRO A 29 -16.40 14.43 18.53
N PHE A 30 -16.58 15.46 17.71
CA PHE A 30 -15.50 16.36 17.31
C PHE A 30 -16.02 17.74 16.98
N ASP A 31 -15.15 18.74 17.06
CA ASP A 31 -15.47 20.11 16.68
C ASP A 31 -14.98 20.42 15.26
N VAL A 32 -15.77 21.22 14.53
CA VAL A 32 -15.39 21.80 13.25
C VAL A 32 -15.30 23.30 13.38
N LYS A 33 -14.12 23.87 13.11
CA LYS A 33 -13.89 25.31 13.10
C LYS A 33 -13.75 25.83 11.68
N ILE A 34 -14.52 26.86 11.33
CA ILE A 34 -14.45 27.59 10.06
C ILE A 34 -14.43 29.09 10.42
N GLY A 35 -13.33 29.78 10.10
CA GLY A 35 -13.11 31.16 10.58
C GLY A 35 -13.16 31.23 12.11
N ASP A 36 -14.06 32.03 12.65
CA ASP A 36 -14.26 32.19 14.11
C ASP A 36 -15.36 31.27 14.67
N GLU A 37 -16.14 30.63 13.81
CA GLU A 37 -17.25 29.77 14.20
C GLU A 37 -16.81 28.34 14.48
N VAL A 38 -17.34 27.75 15.56
CA VAL A 38 -17.12 26.36 15.95
C VAL A 38 -18.45 25.63 16.01
N SER A 39 -18.54 24.52 15.29
CA SER A 39 -19.70 23.63 15.29
C SER A 39 -19.34 22.30 15.91
N HIS A 40 -20.11 21.86 16.90
CA HIS A 40 -19.94 20.56 17.53
C HIS A 40 -20.71 19.47 16.75
N ILE A 41 -20.05 18.30 16.50
CA ILE A 41 -20.62 17.13 15.84
C ILE A 41 -20.51 15.93 16.76
N GLY A 42 -21.57 15.14 16.85
CA GLY A 42 -21.63 13.95 17.71
C GLY A 42 -22.20 14.24 19.09
N LYS A 43 -22.04 13.30 20.02
CA LYS A 43 -22.52 13.41 21.40
C LYS A 43 -21.38 13.25 22.38
N GLY A 44 -21.23 14.15 23.34
CA GLY A 44 -20.17 14.10 24.35
C GLY A 44 -19.13 15.21 24.14
N GLU A 45 -18.07 15.18 24.91
CA GLU A 45 -16.96 16.13 24.76
C GLU A 45 -16.17 15.82 23.46
N PRO A 46 -15.71 16.86 22.72
CA PRO A 46 -15.00 16.65 21.46
C PRO A 46 -13.65 15.94 21.71
N GLU A 47 -13.39 14.88 20.97
CA GLU A 47 -12.15 14.11 21.04
C GLU A 47 -10.99 14.77 20.28
N PHE A 48 -11.32 15.59 19.26
CA PHE A 48 -10.38 16.40 18.48
C PHE A 48 -11.14 17.55 17.79
N LYS A 49 -10.40 18.45 17.14
CA LYS A 49 -10.97 19.56 16.38
C LYS A 49 -10.41 19.56 14.94
N VAL A 50 -11.28 19.76 13.96
CA VAL A 50 -10.92 19.95 12.56
C VAL A 50 -11.07 21.42 12.22
N ILE A 51 -9.99 22.05 11.77
CA ILE A 51 -9.94 23.48 11.44
C ILE A 51 -9.83 23.63 9.94
N PHE A 52 -10.80 24.29 9.33
CA PHE A 52 -10.78 24.61 7.90
C PHE A 52 -10.40 26.07 7.70
N HIS A 53 -9.25 26.30 7.05
CA HIS A 53 -8.84 27.61 6.54
C HIS A 53 -9.50 27.89 5.20
N GLU A 54 -9.76 26.83 4.41
CA GLU A 54 -10.53 26.86 3.18
C GLU A 54 -11.35 25.56 3.08
N ILE A 55 -12.65 25.67 2.88
CA ILE A 55 -13.53 24.50 2.77
C ILE A 55 -13.51 23.92 1.35
N PRO A 56 -13.38 22.59 1.18
CA PRO A 56 -13.60 21.95 -0.11
C PRO A 56 -15.03 22.21 -0.63
N SER A 57 -15.16 22.34 -1.94
CA SER A 57 -16.49 22.49 -2.54
C SER A 57 -17.34 21.21 -2.36
N MET A 58 -18.65 21.37 -2.27
CA MET A 58 -19.58 20.23 -2.20
C MET A 58 -19.43 19.28 -3.40
N LYS A 59 -19.06 19.80 -4.57
CA LYS A 59 -18.79 18.99 -5.76
C LYS A 59 -17.59 18.06 -5.56
N GLU A 60 -16.49 18.55 -4.99
CA GLU A 60 -15.29 17.75 -4.68
C GLU A 60 -15.61 16.68 -3.64
N LEU A 61 -16.27 17.05 -2.54
CA LEU A 61 -16.69 16.13 -1.48
C LEU A 61 -17.59 15.00 -1.99
N LEU A 62 -18.56 15.32 -2.85
CA LEU A 62 -19.48 14.34 -3.43
C LEU A 62 -18.80 13.48 -4.51
N THR A 63 -17.79 14.03 -5.19
CA THR A 63 -16.98 13.26 -6.16
C THR A 63 -16.08 12.25 -5.46
N SER A 64 -15.35 12.69 -4.44
CA SER A 64 -14.55 11.82 -3.57
C SER A 64 -14.24 12.51 -2.26
N THR A 65 -14.90 12.09 -1.19
CA THR A 65 -14.67 12.64 0.15
C THR A 65 -13.20 12.47 0.59
N SER A 66 -12.60 11.31 0.34
CA SER A 66 -11.22 11.04 0.76
C SER A 66 -10.20 11.90 0.02
N ILE A 67 -10.38 12.12 -1.29
CA ILE A 67 -9.51 13.04 -2.04
C ILE A 67 -9.70 14.47 -1.54
N ALA A 68 -10.93 14.95 -1.44
CA ALA A 68 -11.20 16.33 -1.08
C ALA A 68 -10.64 16.69 0.30
N LEU A 69 -10.85 15.85 1.32
CA LEU A 69 -10.33 16.09 2.67
C LEU A 69 -8.82 15.85 2.75
N GLY A 70 -8.30 14.79 2.10
CA GLY A 70 -6.87 14.48 2.09
C GLY A 70 -6.05 15.56 1.40
N GLU A 71 -6.51 16.09 0.26
CA GLU A 71 -5.84 17.20 -0.44
C GLU A 71 -5.93 18.50 0.37
N ALA A 72 -7.07 18.79 0.98
CA ALA A 72 -7.20 19.95 1.86
C ALA A 72 -6.18 19.90 3.03
N TYR A 73 -5.94 18.73 3.60
CA TYR A 73 -4.92 18.55 4.64
C TYR A 73 -3.50 18.74 4.07
N MET A 74 -3.18 18.13 2.92
CA MET A 74 -1.86 18.26 2.28
C MET A 74 -1.54 19.70 1.87
N ASP A 75 -2.55 20.46 1.45
CA ASP A 75 -2.42 21.84 1.02
C ASP A 75 -2.43 22.86 2.20
N GLY A 76 -2.54 22.38 3.45
CA GLY A 76 -2.64 23.24 4.63
C GLY A 76 -3.98 24.00 4.74
N LYS A 77 -5.00 23.58 3.99
CA LYS A 77 -6.37 24.14 4.05
C LYS A 77 -7.20 23.54 5.19
N LEU A 78 -6.79 22.39 5.68
CA LEU A 78 -7.36 21.66 6.79
C LEU A 78 -6.26 21.29 7.79
N GLU A 79 -6.51 21.56 9.07
CA GLU A 79 -5.66 21.14 10.17
C GLU A 79 -6.45 20.30 11.18
N ILE A 80 -5.77 19.43 11.90
CA ILE A 80 -6.34 18.64 12.98
C ILE A 80 -5.64 19.02 14.29
N GLU A 81 -6.39 19.60 15.21
CA GLU A 81 -5.96 19.87 16.58
C GLU A 81 -6.33 18.68 17.46
N GLY A 82 -5.32 17.98 17.98
CA GLY A 82 -5.46 16.73 18.73
C GLY A 82 -4.63 15.59 18.13
N ASP A 83 -5.00 14.35 18.41
CA ASP A 83 -4.31 13.18 17.89
C ASP A 83 -4.77 12.88 16.43
N LEU A 84 -3.87 13.13 15.48
CA LEU A 84 -4.10 12.87 14.06
C LEU A 84 -4.44 11.40 13.78
N TYR A 85 -3.74 10.46 14.44
CA TYR A 85 -3.99 9.03 14.25
C TYR A 85 -5.40 8.65 14.71
N HIS A 86 -5.83 9.17 15.86
CA HIS A 86 -7.19 8.97 16.38
C HIS A 86 -8.23 9.55 15.42
N ALA A 87 -8.07 10.80 14.99
CA ALA A 87 -8.99 11.44 14.05
C ALA A 87 -9.10 10.68 12.71
N LEU A 88 -7.96 10.23 12.15
CA LEU A 88 -7.97 9.43 10.93
C LEU A 88 -8.69 8.08 11.12
N ASN A 89 -8.44 7.36 12.22
CA ASN A 89 -9.13 6.09 12.49
C ASN A 89 -10.63 6.28 12.63
N MET A 90 -11.08 7.36 13.26
CA MET A 90 -12.49 7.69 13.39
C MET A 90 -13.14 7.92 12.02
N PHE A 91 -12.51 8.71 11.12
CA PHE A 91 -13.03 8.90 9.76
C PHE A 91 -12.96 7.61 8.92
N LEU A 92 -11.87 6.85 9.00
CA LEU A 92 -11.71 5.57 8.30
C LEU A 92 -12.73 4.52 8.79
N GLY A 93 -13.06 4.48 10.07
CA GLY A 93 -14.12 3.63 10.62
C GLY A 93 -15.48 3.90 9.97
N GLN A 94 -15.69 5.12 9.48
CA GLN A 94 -16.93 5.58 8.85
C GLN A 94 -16.84 5.70 7.31
N MET A 95 -15.91 5.02 6.65
CA MET A 95 -15.73 5.06 5.19
C MET A 95 -17.00 4.75 4.40
N GLY A 96 -17.92 3.96 4.97
CA GLY A 96 -19.23 3.71 4.37
C GLY A 96 -20.09 4.96 4.16
N LYS A 97 -19.81 6.05 4.90
CA LYS A 97 -20.46 7.35 4.78
C LYS A 97 -19.77 8.29 3.74
N PHE A 98 -18.60 7.89 3.21
CA PHE A 98 -17.87 8.63 2.20
C PHE A 98 -18.60 8.61 0.86
N SER A 99 -18.61 9.75 0.20
CA SER A 99 -19.11 9.85 -1.18
C SER A 99 -17.99 9.46 -2.15
N THR A 100 -18.36 8.71 -3.19
CA THR A 100 -17.44 8.32 -4.25
C THR A 100 -18.18 8.20 -5.58
N ASP A 101 -17.83 9.04 -6.54
CA ASP A 101 -18.34 8.92 -7.91
C ASP A 101 -17.61 7.76 -8.62
N LYS A 102 -18.33 6.68 -8.89
CA LYS A 102 -17.82 5.49 -9.58
C LYS A 102 -17.24 5.80 -10.98
N LYS A 103 -17.71 6.85 -11.67
CA LYS A 103 -17.19 7.26 -12.98
C LYS A 103 -15.85 7.98 -12.85
N ALA A 104 -15.72 8.86 -11.85
CA ALA A 104 -14.43 9.52 -11.54
C ALA A 104 -13.39 8.50 -11.08
N LEU A 105 -13.79 7.55 -10.22
CA LEU A 105 -12.93 6.45 -9.78
C LEU A 105 -12.46 5.56 -10.95
N LYS A 106 -13.33 5.26 -11.92
CA LYS A 106 -12.94 4.49 -13.10
C LYS A 106 -11.74 5.12 -13.81
N LYS A 107 -11.67 6.44 -13.94
CA LYS A 107 -10.50 7.10 -14.57
C LYS A 107 -9.21 6.89 -13.79
N LEU A 108 -9.26 6.74 -12.46
CA LEU A 108 -8.10 6.45 -11.61
C LEU A 108 -7.72 4.95 -11.61
N ILE A 109 -8.68 4.07 -11.90
CA ILE A 109 -8.50 2.60 -11.87
C ILE A 109 -8.01 2.06 -13.22
N PHE A 110 -8.35 2.69 -14.35
CA PHE A 110 -8.08 2.16 -15.69
C PHE A 110 -6.64 2.25 -16.17
N SER A 111 -5.73 2.78 -15.37
CA SER A 111 -4.32 2.86 -15.75
C SER A 111 -3.60 1.52 -15.69
N SER A 112 -3.96 0.62 -14.78
CA SER A 112 -3.13 -0.52 -14.37
C SER A 112 -3.30 -1.83 -15.13
N LEU A 113 -4.22 -1.92 -16.12
CA LEU A 113 -4.50 -3.19 -16.81
C LEU A 113 -3.44 -3.61 -17.83
N THR A 114 -2.61 -2.69 -18.31
CA THR A 114 -1.60 -2.99 -19.33
C THR A 114 -0.20 -3.09 -18.73
N LYS A 115 0.66 -3.97 -19.28
CA LYS A 115 2.07 -4.12 -18.89
C LYS A 115 2.81 -2.78 -18.84
N LYS A 116 2.59 -1.90 -19.86
CA LYS A 116 3.21 -0.58 -19.95
C LYS A 116 2.79 0.35 -18.82
N ASN A 117 1.51 0.33 -18.44
CA ASN A 117 0.99 1.20 -17.40
C ASN A 117 1.43 0.71 -16.01
N GLN A 118 1.39 -0.60 -15.74
CA GLN A 118 1.89 -1.15 -14.48
C GLN A 118 3.39 -0.89 -14.31
N GLN A 119 4.18 -1.05 -15.37
CA GLN A 119 5.60 -0.70 -15.32
C GLN A 119 5.79 0.77 -14.98
N LYS A 120 5.02 1.68 -15.60
CA LYS A 120 5.09 3.12 -15.31
C LYS A 120 4.66 3.43 -13.88
N GLU A 121 3.60 2.79 -13.37
CA GLU A 121 3.10 2.99 -12.01
C GLU A 121 4.10 2.50 -10.96
N VAL A 122 4.65 1.30 -11.13
CA VAL A 122 5.68 0.75 -10.25
C VAL A 122 6.95 1.59 -10.31
N SER A 123 7.43 1.94 -11.51
CA SER A 123 8.60 2.80 -11.65
C SER A 123 8.37 4.17 -11.01
N SER A 124 7.23 4.83 -11.24
CA SER A 124 6.95 6.15 -10.64
C SER A 124 6.89 6.12 -9.13
N HIS A 125 6.50 4.99 -8.54
CA HIS A 125 6.45 4.81 -7.09
C HIS A 125 7.83 4.47 -6.50
N TYR A 126 8.55 3.52 -7.08
CA TYR A 126 9.82 3.03 -6.50
C TYR A 126 11.07 3.75 -7.01
N ASP A 127 11.00 4.46 -8.15
CA ASP A 127 12.11 5.24 -8.71
C ASP A 127 12.16 6.69 -8.15
N ILE A 128 11.45 7.00 -7.05
CA ILE A 128 11.62 8.23 -6.26
C ILE A 128 13.06 8.34 -5.73
N GLY A 129 13.74 7.20 -5.62
CA GLY A 129 15.14 7.08 -5.20
C GLY A 129 15.31 6.33 -3.89
N ASN A 130 16.38 5.55 -3.82
CA ASN A 130 16.69 4.74 -2.64
C ASN A 130 16.88 5.59 -1.37
N ASP A 131 17.39 6.83 -1.51
CA ASP A 131 17.62 7.74 -0.38
C ASP A 131 16.30 8.11 0.33
N PHE A 132 15.22 8.29 -0.43
CA PHE A 132 13.90 8.53 0.15
C PHE A 132 13.44 7.34 1.01
N TYR A 133 13.58 6.12 0.51
CA TYR A 133 13.18 4.92 1.25
C TYR A 133 14.06 4.67 2.47
N LYS A 134 15.35 4.95 2.41
CA LYS A 134 16.30 4.86 3.54
C LYS A 134 15.95 5.80 4.69
N MET A 135 15.16 6.86 4.47
CA MET A 135 14.76 7.80 5.52
C MET A 135 13.78 7.19 6.53
N TRP A 136 13.00 6.18 6.14
CA TRP A 136 11.91 5.65 6.97
C TRP A 136 11.78 4.12 6.97
N LEU A 137 12.40 3.40 6.03
CA LEU A 137 12.55 1.95 6.13
C LEU A 137 13.73 1.60 7.06
N ASP A 138 13.69 0.38 7.61
CA ASP A 138 14.79 -0.20 8.34
C ASP A 138 15.95 -0.64 7.41
N GLU A 139 17.06 -1.13 8.00
CA GLU A 139 18.27 -1.54 7.25
C GLU A 139 18.00 -2.68 6.25
N THR A 140 16.95 -3.48 6.44
CA THR A 140 16.58 -4.53 5.48
C THR A 140 16.00 -3.95 4.19
N MET A 141 15.56 -2.70 4.20
CA MET A 141 14.82 -2.07 3.10
C MET A 141 13.57 -2.88 2.70
N SER A 142 12.91 -3.54 3.66
CA SER A 142 11.71 -4.31 3.39
C SER A 142 10.47 -3.43 3.42
N TYR A 143 9.85 -3.18 2.27
CA TYR A 143 8.62 -2.38 2.16
C TYR A 143 7.36 -3.27 2.18
N SER A 144 7.21 -4.00 3.25
CA SER A 144 6.02 -4.81 3.57
C SER A 144 5.91 -4.96 5.09
N CYS A 145 4.75 -5.36 5.61
CA CYS A 145 4.53 -5.42 7.06
C CYS A 145 5.54 -6.32 7.77
N GLY A 146 6.08 -5.87 8.90
CA GLY A 146 6.93 -6.67 9.78
C GLY A 146 6.14 -7.73 10.54
N TYR A 147 6.84 -8.72 11.09
CA TYR A 147 6.27 -9.72 11.99
C TYR A 147 6.81 -9.52 13.40
N PHE A 148 6.07 -8.78 14.21
CA PHE A 148 6.38 -8.52 15.61
C PHE A 148 6.03 -9.74 16.45
N LYS A 149 7.02 -10.40 17.03
CA LYS A 149 6.82 -11.48 18.01
C LYS A 149 6.45 -10.93 19.38
N HIS A 150 7.05 -9.78 19.71
CA HIS A 150 6.84 -9.07 20.96
C HIS A 150 6.51 -7.61 20.67
N PRO A 151 5.69 -6.95 21.50
CA PRO A 151 5.32 -5.54 21.30
C PRO A 151 6.52 -4.58 21.30
N GLU A 152 7.61 -4.94 21.99
CA GLU A 152 8.85 -4.17 22.11
C GLU A 152 9.85 -4.39 20.97
N ASP A 153 9.57 -5.29 20.02
CA ASP A 153 10.45 -5.54 18.89
C ASP A 153 10.63 -4.26 18.05
N THR A 154 11.86 -3.99 17.66
CA THR A 154 12.15 -2.92 16.70
C THR A 154 11.64 -3.30 15.31
N LEU A 155 11.48 -2.32 14.41
CA LEU A 155 11.10 -2.58 13.03
C LEU A 155 12.09 -3.53 12.34
N TYR A 156 13.39 -3.34 12.55
CA TYR A 156 14.42 -4.24 12.04
C TYR A 156 14.22 -5.70 12.52
N GLN A 157 14.01 -5.90 13.81
CA GLN A 157 13.74 -7.22 14.37
C GLN A 157 12.49 -7.85 13.75
N ALA A 158 11.43 -7.06 13.60
CA ALA A 158 10.18 -7.53 12.99
C ALA A 158 10.35 -7.92 11.51
N GLN A 159 11.19 -7.19 10.76
CA GLN A 159 11.48 -7.51 9.36
C GLN A 159 12.35 -8.76 9.23
N VAL A 160 13.38 -8.90 10.06
CA VAL A 160 14.21 -10.13 10.14
C VAL A 160 13.32 -11.34 10.46
N GLN A 161 12.47 -11.22 11.47
CA GLN A 161 11.55 -12.28 11.88
C GLN A 161 10.54 -12.67 10.79
N LYS A 162 10.04 -11.68 10.02
CA LYS A 162 9.19 -11.93 8.85
C LYS A 162 9.91 -12.78 7.81
N VAL A 163 11.12 -12.38 7.41
CA VAL A 163 11.90 -13.10 6.40
C VAL A 163 12.26 -14.51 6.89
N GLU A 164 12.65 -14.65 8.14
CA GLU A 164 12.92 -15.98 8.73
C GLU A 164 11.66 -16.87 8.69
N ARG A 165 10.49 -16.32 9.00
CA ARG A 165 9.21 -17.06 8.96
C ARG A 165 8.85 -17.48 7.53
N ILE A 166 9.07 -16.61 6.54
CA ILE A 166 8.86 -16.91 5.12
C ILE A 166 9.78 -18.06 4.69
N ASN A 167 11.08 -17.94 4.95
CA ASN A 167 12.07 -18.94 4.58
C ASN A 167 11.80 -20.32 5.23
N LYS A 168 11.37 -20.33 6.49
CA LYS A 168 10.92 -21.57 7.18
C LYS A 168 9.70 -22.20 6.50
N LYS A 169 8.70 -21.39 6.09
CA LYS A 169 7.49 -21.89 5.41
C LYS A 169 7.80 -22.43 4.00
N LEU A 170 8.86 -21.98 3.36
CA LEU A 170 9.30 -22.48 2.07
C LEU A 170 10.06 -23.81 2.17
N TYR A 171 10.38 -24.28 3.39
CA TYR A 171 11.16 -25.52 3.62
C TYR A 171 12.45 -25.56 2.80
N LEU A 172 13.18 -24.44 2.80
CA LEU A 172 14.42 -24.30 2.03
C LEU A 172 15.49 -25.29 2.47
N LYS A 173 16.22 -25.84 1.50
CA LYS A 173 17.38 -26.72 1.68
C LYS A 173 18.49 -26.30 0.74
N GLU A 174 19.73 -26.69 1.08
CA GLU A 174 20.90 -26.41 0.27
C GLU A 174 20.71 -26.89 -1.18
N GLY A 175 21.15 -26.09 -2.12
CA GLY A 175 21.09 -26.37 -3.55
C GLY A 175 19.69 -26.10 -4.22
N MET A 176 18.64 -25.88 -3.45
CA MET A 176 17.32 -25.53 -4.03
C MET A 176 17.38 -24.20 -4.78
N THR A 177 16.45 -24.08 -5.74
CA THR A 177 16.25 -22.85 -6.51
C THR A 177 15.02 -22.09 -6.01
N LEU A 178 15.15 -20.76 -5.85
CA LEU A 178 14.10 -19.87 -5.36
C LEU A 178 13.90 -18.68 -6.32
N CYS A 179 12.65 -18.43 -6.74
CA CYS A 179 12.26 -17.19 -7.41
C CYS A 179 11.54 -16.26 -6.44
N ASP A 180 11.96 -14.99 -6.38
CA ASP A 180 11.24 -13.92 -5.67
C ASP A 180 10.63 -12.93 -6.67
N ILE A 181 9.29 -12.94 -6.76
CA ILE A 181 8.53 -12.10 -7.68
C ILE A 181 8.16 -10.79 -6.98
N GLY A 182 8.79 -9.69 -7.38
CA GLY A 182 8.73 -8.41 -6.68
C GLY A 182 9.75 -8.38 -5.53
N CYS A 183 10.99 -8.70 -5.82
CA CYS A 183 12.05 -8.93 -4.83
C CYS A 183 12.51 -7.69 -4.04
N GLY A 184 12.02 -6.49 -4.40
CA GLY A 184 12.47 -5.25 -3.78
C GLY A 184 13.99 -5.09 -3.84
N TRP A 185 14.62 -4.73 -2.73
CA TRP A 185 16.08 -4.58 -2.59
C TRP A 185 16.80 -5.88 -2.21
N GLY A 186 16.11 -7.03 -2.28
CA GLY A 186 16.71 -8.37 -2.27
C GLY A 186 16.99 -9.00 -0.91
N TYR A 187 16.61 -8.37 0.19
CA TYR A 187 16.93 -8.86 1.54
C TYR A 187 16.48 -10.32 1.77
N LEU A 188 15.27 -10.69 1.31
CA LEU A 188 14.76 -12.07 1.46
C LEU A 188 15.66 -13.09 0.79
N LEU A 189 16.09 -12.85 -0.46
CA LEU A 189 16.96 -13.76 -1.20
C LEU A 189 18.36 -13.83 -0.61
N ILE A 190 18.92 -12.69 -0.17
CA ILE A 190 20.23 -12.64 0.49
C ILE A 190 20.23 -13.52 1.75
N GLU A 191 19.24 -13.36 2.62
CA GLU A 191 19.12 -14.16 3.84
C GLU A 191 18.86 -15.66 3.54
N ALA A 192 18.07 -15.93 2.49
CA ALA A 192 17.84 -17.30 2.05
C ALA A 192 19.13 -17.96 1.53
N ALA A 193 19.94 -17.26 0.73
CA ALA A 193 21.20 -17.77 0.23
C ALA A 193 22.21 -17.99 1.35
N LYS A 194 22.39 -17.01 2.26
CA LYS A 194 23.29 -17.11 3.40
C LYS A 194 22.96 -18.26 4.34
N LYS A 195 21.68 -18.40 4.67
CA LYS A 195 21.24 -19.32 5.72
C LYS A 195 20.99 -20.74 5.23
N TYR A 196 20.55 -20.89 3.97
CA TYR A 196 20.11 -22.18 3.44
C TYR A 196 20.91 -22.64 2.22
N GLY A 197 21.85 -21.84 1.70
CA GLY A 197 22.67 -22.25 0.55
C GLY A 197 21.87 -22.42 -0.74
N ILE A 198 20.79 -21.64 -0.93
CA ILE A 198 19.95 -21.70 -2.14
C ILE A 198 20.59 -20.90 -3.29
N ARG A 199 20.14 -21.18 -4.50
CA ARG A 199 20.33 -20.32 -5.67
C ARG A 199 19.02 -19.57 -5.95
N GLY A 200 19.08 -18.25 -6.14
CA GLY A 200 17.88 -17.43 -6.27
C GLY A 200 17.91 -16.47 -7.44
N VAL A 201 16.74 -16.24 -8.00
CA VAL A 201 16.49 -15.16 -8.99
C VAL A 201 15.40 -14.24 -8.45
N GLY A 202 15.73 -12.95 -8.29
CA GLY A 202 14.77 -11.92 -8.00
C GLY A 202 14.34 -11.22 -9.28
N ILE A 203 13.04 -10.90 -9.40
CA ILE A 203 12.55 -10.03 -10.46
C ILE A 203 11.91 -8.77 -9.89
N THR A 204 12.14 -7.65 -10.54
CA THR A 204 11.56 -6.34 -10.20
C THR A 204 11.33 -5.50 -11.46
N LEU A 205 10.43 -4.51 -11.39
CA LEU A 205 10.21 -3.52 -12.44
C LEU A 205 10.96 -2.20 -12.18
N SER A 206 11.56 -2.01 -10.99
CA SER A 206 12.32 -0.82 -10.62
C SER A 206 13.80 -0.99 -10.95
N LYS A 207 14.35 -0.02 -11.68
CA LYS A 207 15.79 0.03 -11.98
C LYS A 207 16.63 0.32 -10.73
N GLU A 208 16.11 1.15 -9.83
CA GLU A 208 16.76 1.54 -8.58
C GLU A 208 16.88 0.32 -7.63
N GLN A 209 15.79 -0.45 -7.49
CA GLN A 209 15.81 -1.68 -6.70
C GLN A 209 16.79 -2.70 -7.28
N LYS A 210 16.78 -2.89 -8.62
CA LYS A 210 17.71 -3.82 -9.28
C LYS A 210 19.15 -3.43 -9.01
N LYS A 211 19.50 -2.15 -9.20
CA LYS A 211 20.86 -1.65 -9.00
C LYS A 211 21.35 -1.87 -7.56
N GLU A 212 20.56 -1.44 -6.59
CA GLU A 212 20.89 -1.63 -5.16
C GLU A 212 21.02 -3.11 -4.80
N PHE A 213 20.15 -3.98 -5.34
CA PHE A 213 20.22 -5.41 -5.07
C PHE A 213 21.49 -6.03 -5.70
N GLU A 214 21.89 -5.63 -6.90
CA GLU A 214 23.17 -6.07 -7.51
C GLU A 214 24.39 -5.66 -6.66
N GLU A 215 24.36 -4.46 -6.07
CA GLU A 215 25.40 -3.99 -5.14
C GLU A 215 25.43 -4.85 -3.88
N ARG A 216 24.27 -5.12 -3.27
CA ARG A 216 24.14 -5.99 -2.08
C ARG A 216 24.57 -7.44 -2.34
N ILE A 217 24.31 -7.99 -3.54
CA ILE A 217 24.81 -9.32 -3.92
C ILE A 217 26.34 -9.35 -3.87
N LYS A 218 27.01 -8.33 -4.42
CA LYS A 218 28.48 -8.21 -4.42
C LYS A 218 29.04 -8.02 -3.01
N GLU A 219 28.46 -7.12 -2.23
CA GLU A 219 28.86 -6.86 -0.84
C GLU A 219 28.80 -8.12 0.03
N ASN A 220 27.87 -9.03 -0.27
CA ASN A 220 27.69 -10.29 0.44
C ASN A 220 28.40 -11.49 -0.21
N HIS A 221 29.16 -11.28 -1.31
CA HIS A 221 29.85 -12.32 -2.05
C HIS A 221 28.94 -13.47 -2.52
N LEU A 222 27.74 -13.11 -3.02
CA LEU A 222 26.69 -14.06 -3.44
C LEU A 222 26.50 -14.12 -4.96
N GLU A 223 27.42 -13.60 -5.77
CA GLU A 223 27.31 -13.51 -7.24
C GLU A 223 27.15 -14.88 -7.92
N SER A 224 27.67 -15.94 -7.30
CA SER A 224 27.49 -17.30 -7.81
C SER A 224 26.16 -17.95 -7.46
N GLN A 225 25.40 -17.35 -6.54
CA GLN A 225 24.15 -17.90 -6.02
C GLN A 225 22.92 -17.07 -6.40
N LEU A 226 23.06 -15.74 -6.50
CA LEU A 226 21.94 -14.84 -6.69
C LEU A 226 22.06 -14.02 -7.96
N GLU A 227 20.91 -13.82 -8.61
CA GLU A 227 20.74 -12.95 -9.77
C GLU A 227 19.49 -12.09 -9.58
N VAL A 228 19.52 -10.84 -10.07
CA VAL A 228 18.32 -9.98 -10.16
C VAL A 228 18.07 -9.54 -11.60
N ARG A 229 16.82 -9.63 -12.05
CA ARG A 229 16.40 -9.26 -13.40
C ARG A 229 15.39 -8.12 -13.37
N LEU A 230 15.56 -7.17 -14.27
CA LEU A 230 14.52 -6.19 -14.59
C LEU A 230 13.50 -6.88 -15.50
N MET A 231 12.45 -7.47 -14.92
CA MET A 231 11.53 -8.36 -15.63
C MET A 231 10.12 -8.26 -15.06
N ASP A 232 9.13 -8.27 -15.95
CA ASP A 232 7.71 -8.40 -15.60
C ASP A 232 7.37 -9.89 -15.37
N TYR A 233 6.53 -10.17 -14.37
CA TYR A 233 6.10 -11.55 -14.10
C TYR A 233 5.42 -12.23 -15.30
N ARG A 234 4.84 -11.46 -16.21
CA ARG A 234 4.20 -11.96 -17.46
C ARG A 234 5.20 -12.52 -18.46
N ASP A 235 6.49 -12.19 -18.30
CA ASP A 235 7.57 -12.73 -19.15
C ASP A 235 8.17 -14.02 -18.59
N LEU A 236 7.79 -14.42 -17.39
CA LEU A 236 8.27 -15.65 -16.74
C LEU A 236 8.00 -16.92 -17.53
N PRO A 237 6.82 -17.14 -18.15
CA PRO A 237 6.56 -18.35 -18.93
C PRO A 237 7.54 -18.56 -20.09
N GLU A 238 7.99 -17.46 -20.73
CA GLU A 238 8.91 -17.49 -21.88
C GLU A 238 10.38 -17.48 -21.45
N SER A 239 10.66 -17.30 -20.17
CA SER A 239 12.03 -17.20 -19.64
C SER A 239 12.80 -18.52 -19.63
N GLY A 240 12.12 -19.66 -19.73
CA GLY A 240 12.69 -20.99 -19.57
C GLY A 240 13.12 -21.32 -18.13
N LEU A 241 12.91 -20.43 -17.16
CA LEU A 241 13.28 -20.62 -15.77
C LEU A 241 12.39 -21.65 -15.08
N LYS A 242 12.98 -22.43 -14.15
CA LYS A 242 12.26 -23.39 -13.30
C LYS A 242 12.82 -23.33 -11.87
N PHE A 243 11.93 -23.40 -10.89
CA PHE A 243 12.26 -23.24 -9.49
C PHE A 243 11.59 -24.28 -8.59
N ASP A 244 12.31 -24.71 -7.54
CA ASP A 244 11.76 -25.58 -6.50
C ASP A 244 10.82 -24.79 -5.57
N ARG A 245 11.08 -23.50 -5.43
CA ARG A 245 10.31 -22.59 -4.57
C ARG A 245 10.08 -21.27 -5.29
N VAL A 246 8.88 -20.73 -5.09
CA VAL A 246 8.52 -19.37 -5.56
C VAL A 246 7.96 -18.60 -4.38
N VAL A 247 8.32 -17.34 -4.27
CA VAL A 247 7.80 -16.41 -3.25
C VAL A 247 7.39 -15.10 -3.91
N SER A 248 6.36 -14.47 -3.35
CA SER A 248 5.98 -13.09 -3.69
C SER A 248 5.43 -12.43 -2.44
N VAL A 249 5.96 -11.24 -2.09
CA VAL A 249 5.64 -10.53 -0.85
C VAL A 249 5.29 -9.07 -1.16
N GLY A 250 4.04 -8.67 -0.90
CA GLY A 250 3.58 -7.29 -1.10
C GLY A 250 3.57 -6.84 -2.57
N MET A 251 3.36 -7.77 -3.51
CA MET A 251 3.37 -7.50 -4.94
C MET A 251 1.99 -7.68 -5.58
N LEU A 252 1.16 -8.58 -5.03
CA LEU A 252 -0.15 -8.91 -5.60
C LEU A 252 -1.07 -7.68 -5.65
N GLU A 253 -0.88 -6.74 -4.76
CA GLU A 253 -1.59 -5.46 -4.69
C GLU A 253 -1.40 -4.61 -5.95
N HIS A 254 -0.28 -4.81 -6.67
CA HIS A 254 0.03 -4.11 -7.93
C HIS A 254 -0.40 -4.89 -9.20
N VAL A 255 -0.81 -6.15 -9.05
CA VAL A 255 -1.21 -7.01 -10.19
C VAL A 255 -2.55 -6.57 -10.79
N GLY A 256 -3.46 -6.14 -9.92
CA GLY A 256 -4.82 -5.80 -10.33
C GLY A 256 -5.73 -7.02 -10.51
N ARG A 257 -7.01 -6.86 -10.15
CA ARG A 257 -7.97 -7.97 -10.03
C ARG A 257 -8.12 -8.78 -11.31
N ASP A 258 -8.16 -8.12 -12.47
CA ASP A 258 -8.34 -8.77 -13.77
C ASP A 258 -7.12 -9.61 -14.21
N ASN A 259 -5.99 -9.47 -13.54
CA ASN A 259 -4.75 -10.17 -13.85
C ASN A 259 -4.39 -11.28 -12.84
N TYR A 260 -5.18 -11.52 -11.81
CA TYR A 260 -4.84 -12.53 -10.78
C TYR A 260 -4.71 -13.94 -11.36
N GLU A 261 -5.62 -14.33 -12.25
CA GLU A 261 -5.52 -15.63 -12.94
C GLU A 261 -4.25 -15.72 -13.80
N LEU A 262 -3.93 -14.66 -14.54
CA LEU A 262 -2.70 -14.61 -15.34
C LEU A 262 -1.47 -14.73 -14.46
N PHE A 263 -1.45 -14.04 -13.32
CA PHE A 263 -0.38 -14.12 -12.34
C PHE A 263 -0.18 -15.56 -11.85
N MET A 264 -1.25 -16.25 -11.43
CA MET A 264 -1.18 -17.66 -11.00
C MET A 264 -0.67 -18.57 -12.11
N LYS A 265 -1.12 -18.38 -13.37
CA LYS A 265 -0.61 -19.13 -14.55
C LYS A 265 0.89 -18.91 -14.74
N CYS A 266 1.37 -17.67 -14.64
CA CYS A 266 2.78 -17.35 -14.77
C CYS A 266 3.62 -17.99 -13.65
N VAL A 267 3.16 -17.92 -12.41
CA VAL A 267 3.82 -18.58 -11.26
C VAL A 267 3.89 -20.09 -11.49
N LYS A 268 2.76 -20.72 -11.85
CA LYS A 268 2.71 -22.17 -12.09
C LYS A 268 3.67 -22.61 -13.18
N SER A 269 3.82 -21.79 -14.24
CA SER A 269 4.68 -22.10 -15.38
C SER A 269 6.16 -22.24 -15.04
N ILE A 270 6.63 -21.59 -13.98
CA ILE A 270 8.04 -21.60 -13.56
C ILE A 270 8.32 -22.56 -12.39
N MET A 271 7.31 -23.25 -11.88
CA MET A 271 7.48 -24.17 -10.76
C MET A 271 7.86 -25.57 -11.23
N ASN A 272 8.79 -26.19 -10.54
CA ASN A 272 9.08 -27.62 -10.67
C ASN A 272 7.93 -28.45 -10.08
N PRO A 273 7.69 -29.69 -10.54
CA PRO A 273 6.76 -30.60 -9.89
C PRO A 273 7.07 -30.77 -8.40
N GLY A 274 6.03 -30.64 -7.53
CA GLY A 274 6.20 -30.68 -6.07
C GLY A 274 6.81 -29.41 -5.48
N GLY A 275 6.97 -28.36 -6.28
CA GLY A 275 7.38 -27.03 -5.78
C GLY A 275 6.38 -26.40 -4.84
N LEU A 276 6.82 -25.45 -4.00
CA LEU A 276 5.95 -24.65 -3.13
C LEU A 276 5.95 -23.20 -3.59
N PHE A 277 4.77 -22.60 -3.54
CA PHE A 277 4.56 -21.17 -3.72
C PHE A 277 4.09 -20.52 -2.41
N LEU A 278 4.79 -19.50 -1.94
CA LEU A 278 4.37 -18.67 -0.84
C LEU A 278 3.94 -17.31 -1.37
N LEU A 279 2.67 -16.99 -1.17
CA LEU A 279 2.10 -15.70 -1.51
C LEU A 279 1.74 -14.94 -0.23
N HIS A 280 2.37 -13.79 -0.03
CA HIS A 280 2.08 -12.87 1.06
C HIS A 280 1.59 -11.54 0.48
N TYR A 281 0.43 -11.07 0.95
CA TYR A 281 -0.21 -9.85 0.47
C TYR A 281 -1.15 -9.27 1.53
N ILE A 282 -1.48 -7.99 1.39
CA ILE A 282 -2.53 -7.34 2.19
C ILE A 282 -3.88 -7.82 1.68
N SER A 283 -4.70 -8.39 2.55
CA SER A 283 -6.03 -8.90 2.18
C SER A 283 -7.15 -8.20 2.93
N ALA A 284 -8.30 -8.08 2.28
CA ALA A 284 -9.57 -7.70 2.88
C ALA A 284 -10.48 -8.92 3.06
N LEU A 285 -11.48 -8.83 3.95
CA LEU A 285 -12.49 -9.87 4.09
C LEU A 285 -13.43 -9.93 2.87
N GLN A 286 -13.69 -8.78 2.26
CA GLN A 286 -14.57 -8.64 1.10
C GLN A 286 -13.91 -7.78 0.03
N GLU A 287 -14.35 -7.95 -1.22
CA GLU A 287 -13.90 -7.12 -2.33
C GLU A 287 -14.40 -5.68 -2.15
N HIS A 288 -13.50 -4.73 -2.25
CA HIS A 288 -13.83 -3.31 -2.26
C HIS A 288 -12.95 -2.55 -3.27
N PRO A 289 -13.41 -1.40 -3.75
CA PRO A 289 -12.68 -0.64 -4.78
C PRO A 289 -11.36 -0.02 -4.29
N GLY A 290 -11.12 -0.01 -2.97
CA GLY A 290 -10.03 0.72 -2.35
C GLY A 290 -10.34 2.22 -2.19
N ASP A 291 -9.49 2.92 -1.46
CA ASP A 291 -9.61 4.36 -1.23
C ASP A 291 -9.02 5.17 -2.39
N ALA A 292 -9.70 6.24 -2.80
CA ALA A 292 -9.30 7.03 -3.96
C ALA A 292 -8.04 7.87 -3.71
N TRP A 293 -7.85 8.39 -2.50
CA TRP A 293 -6.67 9.15 -2.12
C TRP A 293 -5.43 8.25 -2.09
N VAL A 294 -5.55 7.06 -1.48
CA VAL A 294 -4.48 6.05 -1.46
C VAL A 294 -4.07 5.66 -2.87
N LYS A 295 -5.04 5.46 -3.77
CA LYS A 295 -4.75 5.16 -5.19
C LYS A 295 -4.09 6.30 -5.95
N LYS A 296 -4.39 7.55 -5.59
CA LYS A 296 -3.82 8.72 -6.26
C LYS A 296 -2.38 9.00 -5.81
N TYR A 297 -2.10 8.85 -4.50
CA TYR A 297 -0.87 9.35 -3.90
C TYR A 297 0.09 8.28 -3.38
N ILE A 298 -0.42 7.11 -2.95
CA ILE A 298 0.41 6.09 -2.30
C ILE A 298 0.63 4.88 -3.22
N PHE A 299 -0.43 4.26 -3.71
CA PHE A 299 -0.35 3.06 -4.54
C PHE A 299 -1.18 3.23 -5.82
N PRO A 300 -0.64 3.94 -6.84
CA PRO A 300 -1.30 4.07 -8.13
C PRO A 300 -1.69 2.70 -8.70
N GLY A 301 -2.95 2.54 -9.09
CA GLY A 301 -3.47 1.27 -9.58
C GLY A 301 -3.62 0.15 -8.55
N GLY A 302 -3.16 0.35 -7.30
CA GLY A 302 -3.21 -0.65 -6.25
C GLY A 302 -4.63 -1.15 -5.92
N VAL A 303 -4.75 -2.45 -5.71
CA VAL A 303 -6.00 -3.10 -5.31
C VAL A 303 -5.72 -4.06 -4.16
N ILE A 304 -6.51 -3.97 -3.10
CA ILE A 304 -6.44 -4.96 -2.01
C ILE A 304 -7.35 -6.13 -2.39
N PRO A 305 -6.80 -7.34 -2.63
CA PRO A 305 -7.61 -8.51 -2.93
C PRO A 305 -8.34 -9.01 -1.68
N SER A 306 -9.46 -9.70 -1.86
CA SER A 306 -10.05 -10.46 -0.78
C SER A 306 -9.39 -11.83 -0.64
N LEU A 307 -9.41 -12.37 0.57
CA LEU A 307 -8.86 -13.69 0.83
C LEU A 307 -9.59 -14.77 0.00
N ARG A 308 -10.91 -14.67 -0.12
CA ARG A 308 -11.73 -15.64 -0.87
C ARG A 308 -11.43 -15.62 -2.37
N GLU A 309 -11.19 -14.44 -2.99
CA GLU A 309 -10.80 -14.34 -4.41
C GLU A 309 -9.53 -15.16 -4.67
N ILE A 310 -8.51 -14.94 -3.84
CA ILE A 310 -7.21 -15.55 -4.04
C ILE A 310 -7.24 -17.05 -3.76
N ILE A 311 -7.95 -17.50 -2.73
CA ILE A 311 -8.12 -18.94 -2.43
C ILE A 311 -8.85 -19.62 -3.59
N HIS A 312 -9.92 -19.02 -4.12
CA HIS A 312 -10.67 -19.56 -5.25
C HIS A 312 -9.78 -19.71 -6.50
N ILE A 313 -9.11 -18.63 -6.89
CA ILE A 313 -8.22 -18.64 -8.06
C ILE A 313 -7.03 -19.61 -7.87
N ALA A 314 -6.45 -19.67 -6.68
CA ALA A 314 -5.37 -20.61 -6.36
C ALA A 314 -5.84 -22.07 -6.54
N GLY A 315 -7.02 -22.42 -6.04
CA GLY A 315 -7.63 -23.74 -6.22
C GLY A 315 -7.86 -24.09 -7.69
N ASP A 316 -8.38 -23.17 -8.51
CA ASP A 316 -8.61 -23.37 -9.95
C ASP A 316 -7.30 -23.62 -10.70
N HIS A 317 -6.19 -23.09 -10.23
CA HIS A 317 -4.85 -23.29 -10.77
C HIS A 317 -4.04 -24.39 -10.07
N GLN A 318 -4.69 -25.21 -9.22
CA GLN A 318 -4.08 -26.37 -8.56
C GLN A 318 -2.87 -26.00 -7.67
N PHE A 319 -3.02 -24.93 -6.89
CA PHE A 319 -2.10 -24.58 -5.80
C PHE A 319 -2.59 -25.12 -4.45
#